data_9e64ce503364fc0f7cad9f589d0d1540
#
_entry.id   9e64ce503364fc0f7cad9f589d0d1540
#
_cell.length_a   1.000
_cell.length_b   1.000
_cell.length_c   1.000
_cell.angle_alpha   90.00
_cell.angle_beta   90.00
_cell.angle_gamma   90.00
#
_symmetry.space_group_name_H-M   'P 1'
#
loop_
_entity.id
_entity.type
_entity.pdbx_description
1 polymer ?
#
loop_
_entity_poly.entity_id
_entity_poly.type
_entity_poly.pdbx_seq_one_letter_code
_entity_poly.pdbx_strand_id
1 'polypeptide(L)'
;MSALSDYLTQIESTLGESWLPRLYDRILKTRTRSYQFPPLPKTAVPQIHHTLLGIELKAGRRRMLCPDLATARYLAVFARAGCSSVAIPYDITKISLLADELDSSWHRMLLLADEVAGDRSSAFRARLQRQLIGKVREEIAAAGAGPRMPSFKQSTRQRR
;
A
#
# COMPACT_ATOMS: atom_id res chain seq x y z
N MET A 1 0.16 29.12 1.92
CA MET A 1 -0.76 28.05 2.14
C MET A 1 -1.41 27.64 0.84
N SER A 2 -1.30 26.42 0.46
CA SER A 2 -1.84 26.04 -0.82
C SER A 2 -3.23 25.43 -0.66
N ALA A 3 -4.10 25.73 -1.61
CA ALA A 3 -5.41 25.10 -1.68
C ALA A 3 -5.30 23.59 -1.73
N LEU A 4 -4.22 23.11 -2.31
CA LEU A 4 -3.94 21.68 -2.42
C LEU A 4 -3.83 21.03 -1.04
N SER A 5 -3.13 21.68 -0.14
CA SER A 5 -2.98 21.18 1.23
C SER A 5 -4.33 21.06 1.93
N ASP A 6 -5.22 22.01 1.70
CA ASP A 6 -6.56 21.98 2.27
C ASP A 6 -7.38 20.80 1.74
N TYR A 7 -7.26 20.52 0.45
CA TYR A 7 -7.92 19.36 -0.15
C TYR A 7 -7.42 18.06 0.44
N LEU A 8 -6.11 17.94 0.64
CA LEU A 8 -5.55 16.73 1.25
C LEU A 8 -6.10 16.51 2.65
N THR A 9 -6.15 17.57 3.45
CA THR A 9 -6.68 17.49 4.80
C THR A 9 -8.16 17.11 4.79
N GLN A 10 -8.93 17.69 3.88
CA GLN A 10 -10.34 17.41 3.75
C GLN A 10 -10.59 15.94 3.39
N ILE A 11 -9.81 15.42 2.45
CA ILE A 11 -9.94 14.02 2.01
C ILE A 11 -9.62 13.08 3.16
N GLU A 12 -8.53 13.31 3.85
CA GLU A 12 -8.15 12.47 4.98
C GLU A 12 -9.21 12.49 6.07
N SER A 13 -9.74 13.66 6.42
CA SER A 13 -10.78 13.81 7.44
C SER A 13 -12.05 13.08 7.04
N THR A 14 -12.44 13.20 5.78
CA THR A 14 -13.66 12.56 5.29
C THR A 14 -13.56 11.05 5.30
N LEU A 15 -12.40 10.52 4.94
CA LEU A 15 -12.19 9.08 4.94
C LEU A 15 -12.12 8.51 6.36
N GLY A 16 -11.59 9.30 7.31
CA GLY A 16 -11.51 8.85 8.70
C GLY A 16 -10.77 7.53 8.82
N GLU A 17 -11.43 6.52 9.36
CA GLU A 17 -10.84 5.20 9.55
C GLU A 17 -10.54 4.47 8.25
N SER A 18 -11.13 4.91 7.14
CA SER A 18 -10.85 4.35 5.82
C SER A 18 -9.61 4.97 5.16
N TRP A 19 -8.99 5.96 5.80
CA TRP A 19 -7.71 6.49 5.35
C TRP A 19 -6.67 5.37 5.42
N LEU A 20 -6.05 5.06 4.28
CA LEU A 20 -5.20 3.87 4.16
C LEU A 20 -4.13 3.76 5.25
N PRO A 21 -3.39 4.82 5.60
CA PRO A 21 -2.43 4.72 6.69
C PRO A 21 -3.03 4.34 8.03
N ARG A 22 -4.28 4.68 8.29
CA ARG A 22 -4.95 4.27 9.54
C ARG A 22 -5.28 2.80 9.53
N LEU A 23 -5.70 2.27 8.38
CA LEU A 23 -5.85 0.82 8.23
C LEU A 23 -4.51 0.13 8.46
N TYR A 24 -3.46 0.69 7.91
CA TYR A 24 -2.13 0.14 8.06
C TYR A 24 -1.69 0.13 9.53
N ASP A 25 -2.00 1.18 10.28
CA ASP A 25 -1.69 1.21 11.71
C ASP A 25 -2.36 0.06 12.46
N ARG A 26 -3.59 -0.29 12.09
CA ARG A 26 -4.28 -1.43 12.70
C ARG A 26 -3.60 -2.74 12.35
N ILE A 27 -3.12 -2.86 11.11
CA ILE A 27 -2.39 -4.05 10.68
C ILE A 27 -1.11 -4.20 11.49
N LEU A 28 -0.40 -3.11 11.74
CA LEU A 28 0.84 -3.13 12.50
C LEU A 28 0.67 -3.63 13.94
N LYS A 29 -0.54 -3.55 14.48
CA LYS A 29 -0.83 -4.05 15.83
C LYS A 29 -1.01 -5.56 15.88
N THR A 30 -1.12 -6.20 14.73
CA THR A 30 -1.22 -7.66 14.67
C THR A 30 0.15 -8.25 14.43
N ARG A 31 0.23 -9.58 14.44
CA ARG A 31 1.50 -10.26 14.19
C ARG A 31 1.82 -10.16 12.69
N THR A 32 2.91 -9.48 12.38
CA THR A 32 3.30 -9.21 11.00
C THR A 32 4.78 -9.50 10.78
N ARG A 33 5.14 -9.58 9.51
CA ARG A 33 6.53 -9.59 9.07
C ARG A 33 6.68 -8.51 8.02
N SER A 34 7.92 -8.05 7.81
CA SER A 34 8.14 -7.04 6.79
C SER A 34 8.35 -7.68 5.43
N TYR A 35 7.82 -7.00 4.42
CA TYR A 35 8.02 -7.35 3.02
C TYR A 35 8.69 -6.18 2.33
N GLN A 36 9.77 -6.43 1.62
CA GLN A 36 10.46 -5.39 0.85
C GLN A 36 10.18 -5.54 -0.63
N PHE A 37 9.69 -4.46 -1.22
CA PHE A 37 9.50 -4.43 -2.67
C PHE A 37 10.84 -4.22 -3.35
N PRO A 38 11.08 -4.85 -4.50
CA PRO A 38 12.19 -4.43 -5.34
C PRO A 38 11.92 -3.02 -5.85
N PRO A 39 12.94 -2.28 -6.31
CA PRO A 39 12.70 -0.96 -6.88
C PRO A 39 11.72 -1.07 -8.05
N LEU A 40 10.62 -0.31 -7.97
CA LEU A 40 9.57 -0.35 -8.98
C LEU A 40 9.55 0.94 -9.79
N PRO A 41 9.23 0.87 -11.09
CA PRO A 41 9.07 2.06 -11.90
C PRO A 41 7.93 2.93 -11.36
N LYS A 42 8.15 4.23 -11.30
CA LYS A 42 7.17 5.16 -10.73
C LYS A 42 5.85 5.20 -11.49
N THR A 43 5.91 4.97 -12.79
CA THR A 43 4.74 5.06 -13.65
C THR A 43 4.07 3.73 -13.90
N ALA A 44 4.65 2.65 -13.41
CA ALA A 44 4.08 1.31 -13.65
C ALA A 44 2.88 1.07 -12.76
N VAL A 45 1.80 0.57 -13.34
CA VAL A 45 0.62 0.15 -12.61
C VAL A 45 0.77 -1.34 -12.31
N PRO A 46 0.73 -1.73 -11.03
CA PRO A 46 0.86 -3.15 -10.69
C PRO A 46 -0.29 -3.97 -11.26
N GLN A 47 0.04 -5.13 -11.78
CA GLN A 47 -0.93 -6.06 -12.35
C GLN A 47 -0.70 -7.44 -11.78
N ILE A 48 -1.79 -8.18 -11.61
CA ILE A 48 -1.72 -9.54 -11.11
C ILE A 48 -1.91 -10.50 -12.28
N HIS A 49 -0.97 -11.42 -12.42
CA HIS A 49 -0.97 -12.39 -13.51
C HIS A 49 -0.97 -13.81 -12.95
N HIS A 50 -1.79 -14.67 -13.58
CA HIS A 50 -1.78 -16.09 -13.29
C HIS A 50 -0.84 -16.74 -14.30
N THR A 51 0.21 -17.36 -13.80
CA THR A 51 1.23 -17.99 -14.66
C THR A 51 1.35 -19.47 -14.32
N LEU A 52 2.13 -20.17 -15.11
CA LEU A 52 2.40 -21.59 -14.84
C LEU A 52 3.15 -21.77 -13.52
N LEU A 53 3.88 -20.76 -13.10
CA LEU A 53 4.64 -20.81 -11.84
C LEU A 53 3.81 -20.37 -10.63
N GLY A 54 2.59 -19.84 -10.85
CA GLY A 54 1.72 -19.38 -9.78
C GLY A 54 1.22 -17.97 -10.02
N ILE A 55 0.96 -17.27 -8.94
CA ILE A 55 0.45 -15.89 -8.99
C ILE A 55 1.62 -14.93 -8.98
N GLU A 56 1.64 -14.01 -9.93
CA GLU A 56 2.67 -12.97 -9.99
C GLU A 56 2.08 -11.59 -9.86
N LEU A 57 2.74 -10.75 -9.09
CA LEU A 57 2.48 -9.31 -9.07
C LEU A 57 3.55 -8.68 -9.97
N LYS A 58 3.11 -8.02 -11.02
CA LYS A 58 4.02 -7.44 -12.01
C LYS A 58 3.88 -5.93 -12.03
N ALA A 59 4.99 -5.22 -11.96
CA ALA A 59 5.03 -3.77 -12.12
C ALA A 59 6.18 -3.42 -13.05
N GLY A 60 5.83 -2.96 -14.25
CA GLY A 60 6.83 -2.76 -15.29
C GLY A 60 7.47 -4.09 -15.66
N ARG A 61 8.79 -4.15 -15.55
CA ARG A 61 9.55 -5.37 -15.81
C ARG A 61 9.80 -6.22 -14.57
N ARG A 62 9.40 -5.69 -13.40
CA ARG A 62 9.60 -6.42 -12.15
C ARG A 62 8.46 -7.38 -11.93
N ARG A 63 8.81 -8.60 -11.53
CA ARG A 63 7.85 -9.66 -11.25
C ARG A 63 8.11 -10.20 -9.86
N MET A 64 7.04 -10.29 -9.09
CA MET A 64 7.13 -10.80 -7.72
C MET A 64 6.20 -11.99 -7.61
N LEU A 65 6.77 -13.15 -7.34
CA LEU A 65 5.98 -14.36 -7.17
C LEU A 65 5.31 -14.31 -5.80
N CYS A 66 4.01 -14.51 -5.78
CA CYS A 66 3.24 -14.49 -4.55
C CYS A 66 2.69 -15.87 -4.26
N PRO A 67 2.57 -16.24 -2.98
CA PRO A 67 2.08 -17.56 -2.62
C PRO A 67 0.62 -17.80 -3.00
N ASP A 68 -0.18 -16.73 -3.06
CA ASP A 68 -1.59 -16.83 -3.37
C ASP A 68 -2.12 -15.49 -3.90
N LEU A 69 -3.36 -15.50 -4.37
CA LEU A 69 -4.00 -14.33 -4.93
C LEU A 69 -4.23 -13.24 -3.87
N ALA A 70 -4.61 -13.64 -2.67
CA ALA A 70 -4.87 -12.67 -1.60
C ALA A 70 -3.62 -11.85 -1.26
N THR A 71 -2.47 -12.51 -1.18
CA THR A 71 -1.20 -11.84 -0.94
C THR A 71 -0.86 -10.88 -2.07
N ALA A 72 -1.07 -11.32 -3.32
CA ALA A 72 -0.79 -10.46 -4.48
C ALA A 72 -1.68 -9.21 -4.44
N ARG A 73 -2.98 -9.38 -4.13
CA ARG A 73 -3.90 -8.25 -4.02
C ARG A 73 -3.53 -7.31 -2.90
N TYR A 74 -3.12 -7.86 -1.76
CA TYR A 74 -2.66 -7.09 -0.61
C TYR A 74 -1.46 -6.22 -1.00
N LEU A 75 -0.45 -6.85 -1.56
CA LEU A 75 0.78 -6.14 -1.94
C LEU A 75 0.55 -5.15 -3.07
N ALA A 76 -0.39 -5.42 -3.97
CA ALA A 76 -0.67 -4.54 -5.10
C ALA A 76 -1.09 -3.14 -4.65
N VAL A 77 -1.85 -3.04 -3.57
CA VAL A 77 -2.28 -1.74 -3.06
C VAL A 77 -1.07 -0.91 -2.63
N PHE A 78 -0.17 -1.51 -1.89
CA PHE A 78 1.03 -0.81 -1.42
C PHE A 78 2.01 -0.52 -2.55
N ALA A 79 2.05 -1.38 -3.56
CA ALA A 79 2.85 -1.13 -4.75
C ALA A 79 2.31 0.07 -5.52
N ARG A 80 0.99 0.23 -5.60
CA ARG A 80 0.38 1.40 -6.22
C ARG A 80 0.74 2.67 -5.48
N ALA A 81 0.83 2.59 -4.16
CA ALA A 81 1.23 3.73 -3.35
C ALA A 81 2.73 4.03 -3.45
N GLY A 82 3.50 3.12 -4.01
CA GLY A 82 4.93 3.32 -4.17
C GLY A 82 5.74 3.04 -2.92
N CYS A 83 5.21 2.22 -2.02
CA CYS A 83 5.90 1.88 -0.77
C CYS A 83 7.12 1.01 -1.05
N SER A 84 8.20 1.19 -0.28
CA SER A 84 9.40 0.36 -0.42
C SER A 84 9.33 -0.88 0.46
N SER A 85 8.70 -0.79 1.62
CA SER A 85 8.51 -1.95 2.48
C SER A 85 7.21 -1.80 3.25
N VAL A 86 6.58 -2.91 3.57
CA VAL A 86 5.31 -2.90 4.30
C VAL A 86 5.24 -4.11 5.20
N ALA A 87 4.42 -3.99 6.24
CA ALA A 87 4.10 -5.12 7.10
C ALA A 87 3.05 -5.98 6.42
N ILE A 88 3.20 -7.29 6.53
CA ILE A 88 2.21 -8.23 6.02
C ILE A 88 1.87 -9.22 7.14
N PRO A 89 0.58 -9.53 7.37
CA PRO A 89 0.20 -10.44 8.43
C PRO A 89 0.74 -11.85 8.22
N TYR A 90 1.10 -12.50 9.31
CA TYR A 90 1.43 -13.92 9.27
C TYR A 90 0.21 -14.78 8.99
N ASP A 91 -0.94 -14.36 9.51
CA ASP A 91 -2.18 -15.12 9.37
C ASP A 91 -2.77 -14.94 7.98
N ILE A 92 -2.63 -15.96 7.16
CA ILE A 92 -3.09 -15.94 5.78
C ILE A 92 -4.59 -15.69 5.67
N THR A 93 -5.36 -16.17 6.65
CA THR A 93 -6.82 -15.99 6.60
C THR A 93 -7.23 -14.53 6.73
N LYS A 94 -6.38 -13.71 7.36
CA LYS A 94 -6.67 -12.28 7.50
C LYS A 94 -6.31 -11.50 6.25
N ILE A 95 -5.37 -12.00 5.45
CA ILE A 95 -4.86 -11.27 4.29
C ILE A 95 -5.97 -11.01 3.28
N SER A 96 -6.83 -11.98 3.03
CA SER A 96 -7.91 -11.84 2.05
C SER A 96 -8.88 -10.71 2.43
N LEU A 97 -9.31 -10.68 3.69
CA LEU A 97 -10.20 -9.62 4.17
C LEU A 97 -9.54 -8.26 4.15
N LEU A 98 -8.26 -8.22 4.55
CA LEU A 98 -7.52 -6.97 4.54
C LEU A 98 -7.28 -6.46 3.13
N ALA A 99 -7.04 -7.37 2.18
CA ALA A 99 -6.87 -6.99 0.78
C ALA A 99 -8.14 -6.30 0.26
N ASP A 100 -9.32 -6.82 0.62
CA ASP A 100 -10.59 -6.21 0.25
C ASP A 100 -10.73 -4.81 0.86
N GLU A 101 -10.44 -4.68 2.14
CA GLU A 101 -10.52 -3.40 2.83
C GLU A 101 -9.55 -2.37 2.25
N LEU A 102 -8.32 -2.79 2.01
CA LEU A 102 -7.28 -1.91 1.48
C LEU A 102 -7.63 -1.45 0.07
N ASP A 103 -8.11 -2.37 -0.76
CA ASP A 103 -8.49 -2.05 -2.12
C ASP A 103 -9.68 -1.09 -2.15
N SER A 104 -10.69 -1.32 -1.32
CA SER A 104 -11.82 -0.43 -1.14
C SER A 104 -11.39 0.96 -0.69
N SER A 105 -10.51 1.01 0.29
CA SER A 105 -9.99 2.26 0.83
C SER A 105 -9.26 3.06 -0.25
N TRP A 106 -8.45 2.38 -1.05
CA TRP A 106 -7.71 3.01 -2.14
C TRP A 106 -8.67 3.62 -3.18
N HIS A 107 -9.65 2.84 -3.63
CA HIS A 107 -10.61 3.32 -4.61
C HIS A 107 -11.46 4.47 -4.09
N ARG A 108 -11.87 4.37 -2.84
CA ARG A 108 -12.66 5.41 -2.20
C ARG A 108 -11.89 6.72 -2.12
N MET A 109 -10.59 6.63 -1.82
CA MET A 109 -9.72 7.79 -1.78
C MET A 109 -9.66 8.48 -3.15
N LEU A 110 -9.47 7.70 -4.21
CA LEU A 110 -9.39 8.25 -5.56
C LEU A 110 -10.71 8.88 -6.00
N LEU A 111 -11.83 8.24 -5.68
CA LEU A 111 -13.15 8.79 -6.00
C LEU A 111 -13.40 10.10 -5.26
N LEU A 112 -13.03 10.14 -4.00
CA LEU A 112 -13.22 11.34 -3.20
C LEU A 112 -12.34 12.48 -3.71
N ALA A 113 -11.13 12.16 -4.14
CA ALA A 113 -10.24 13.16 -4.73
C ALA A 113 -10.89 13.79 -5.97
N ASP A 114 -11.51 12.98 -6.82
CA ASP A 114 -12.21 13.48 -7.99
C ASP A 114 -13.39 14.36 -7.60
N GLU A 115 -14.15 13.95 -6.59
CA GLU A 115 -15.30 14.72 -6.14
C GLU A 115 -14.90 16.10 -5.59
N VAL A 116 -13.90 16.14 -4.71
CA VAL A 116 -13.50 17.42 -4.13
C VAL A 116 -12.81 18.32 -5.13
N ALA A 117 -12.19 17.76 -6.15
CA ALA A 117 -11.60 18.55 -7.22
C ALA A 117 -12.63 19.22 -8.11
N GLY A 118 -13.83 18.60 -8.24
CA GLY A 118 -14.93 19.20 -9.01
C GLY A 118 -14.54 19.54 -10.43
N ASP A 119 -14.72 20.81 -10.82
CA ASP A 119 -14.41 21.27 -12.18
C ASP A 119 -12.98 21.70 -12.40
N ARG A 120 -12.10 21.49 -11.42
CA ARG A 120 -10.71 21.92 -11.58
C ARG A 120 -10.07 21.22 -12.77
N SER A 121 -9.02 21.80 -13.29
CA SER A 121 -8.34 21.30 -14.50
C SER A 121 -7.79 19.89 -14.29
N SER A 122 -7.56 19.19 -15.39
CA SER A 122 -6.96 17.85 -15.31
C SER A 122 -5.53 17.90 -14.75
N ALA A 123 -4.81 19.01 -14.97
CA ALA A 123 -3.50 19.20 -14.38
C ALA A 123 -3.58 19.29 -12.86
N PHE A 124 -4.57 20.00 -12.34
CA PHE A 124 -4.77 20.10 -10.90
C PHE A 124 -5.15 18.74 -10.31
N ARG A 125 -6.06 18.04 -10.98
CA ARG A 125 -6.50 16.71 -10.53
C ARG A 125 -5.34 15.74 -10.45
N ALA A 126 -4.49 15.74 -11.46
CA ALA A 126 -3.31 14.87 -11.49
C ALA A 126 -2.35 15.22 -10.36
N ARG A 127 -2.17 16.50 -10.10
CA ARG A 127 -1.29 16.96 -9.02
C ARG A 127 -1.84 16.59 -7.65
N LEU A 128 -3.15 16.76 -7.47
CA LEU A 128 -3.81 16.39 -6.23
C LEU A 128 -3.64 14.90 -5.96
N GLN A 129 -3.86 14.08 -6.99
CA GLN A 129 -3.72 12.64 -6.86
C GLN A 129 -2.30 12.24 -6.51
N ARG A 130 -1.30 12.82 -7.17
CA ARG A 130 0.10 12.54 -6.87
C ARG A 130 0.47 12.91 -5.44
N GLN A 131 0.00 14.06 -4.98
CA GLN A 131 0.28 14.52 -3.62
C GLN A 131 -0.41 13.64 -2.59
N LEU A 132 -1.62 13.22 -2.90
CA LEU A 132 -2.39 12.34 -2.03
C LEU A 132 -1.70 10.99 -1.87
N ILE A 133 -1.29 10.41 -2.98
CA ILE A 133 -0.57 9.12 -2.98
C ILE A 133 0.76 9.27 -2.26
N GLY A 134 1.45 10.38 -2.48
CA GLY A 134 2.70 10.67 -1.78
C GLY A 134 2.52 10.76 -0.27
N LYS A 135 1.43 11.37 0.16
CA LYS A 135 1.12 11.47 1.59
C LYS A 135 0.87 10.09 2.20
N VAL A 136 0.10 9.26 1.50
CA VAL A 136 -0.14 7.88 1.94
C VAL A 136 1.19 7.14 2.08
N ARG A 137 2.03 7.22 1.07
CA ARG A 137 3.33 6.55 1.07
C ARG A 137 4.21 7.01 2.23
N GLU A 138 4.25 8.31 2.46
CA GLU A 138 5.05 8.88 3.54
C GLU A 138 4.57 8.46 4.91
N GLU A 139 3.27 8.44 5.12
CA GLU A 139 2.71 8.04 6.41
C GLU A 139 2.93 6.55 6.68
N ILE A 140 2.82 5.72 5.65
CA ILE A 140 3.11 4.30 5.79
C ILE A 140 4.60 4.09 6.09
N ALA A 141 5.47 4.81 5.39
CA ALA A 141 6.91 4.71 5.64
C ALA A 141 7.27 5.15 7.05
N ALA A 142 6.61 6.21 7.55
CA ALA A 142 6.85 6.70 8.90
C ALA A 142 6.40 5.69 9.96
N ALA A 143 5.32 4.96 9.70
CA ALA A 143 4.85 3.92 10.60
C ALA A 143 5.76 2.70 10.60
N GLY A 144 6.45 2.47 9.49
CA GLY A 144 7.40 1.38 9.35
C GLY A 144 6.78 0.08 8.91
N ALA A 145 7.60 -0.93 8.73
CA ALA A 145 7.14 -2.25 8.31
C ALA A 145 6.89 -3.20 9.50
N GLY A 146 6.84 -2.64 10.69
CA GLY A 146 6.63 -3.38 11.91
C GLY A 146 7.90 -4.07 12.41
N PRO A 147 7.86 -4.59 13.62
CA PRO A 147 9.01 -5.30 14.15
C PRO A 147 9.23 -6.58 13.38
N ARG A 148 10.49 -6.85 13.09
CA ARG A 148 10.84 -8.13 12.47
C ARG A 148 10.58 -9.24 13.46
N MET A 149 9.94 -10.28 12.97
CA MET A 149 9.83 -11.48 13.75
C MET A 149 11.22 -12.06 13.95
N PRO A 150 11.69 -12.22 15.18
CA PRO A 150 12.95 -12.93 15.40
C PRO A 150 12.79 -14.33 14.84
N SER A 151 13.77 -14.79 14.11
CA SER A 151 13.76 -16.13 13.59
C SER A 151 14.91 -16.92 14.20
N PHE A 152 14.70 -18.21 14.35
CA PHE A 152 15.77 -19.07 14.82
C PHE A 152 16.98 -19.04 13.90
N LYS A 153 16.72 -18.89 12.62
CA LYS A 153 17.82 -18.77 11.65
C LYS A 153 18.70 -17.58 11.95
N GLN A 154 18.10 -16.42 12.21
CA GLN A 154 18.85 -15.23 12.55
C GLN A 154 19.66 -15.42 13.82
N SER A 155 19.01 -15.92 14.85
CA SER A 155 19.67 -16.17 16.12
C SER A 155 20.84 -17.14 15.97
N THR A 156 20.63 -18.21 15.21
CA THR A 156 21.66 -19.20 14.97
C THR A 156 22.85 -18.63 14.25
N ARG A 157 22.59 -17.79 13.24
CA ARG A 157 23.67 -17.15 12.51
C ARG A 157 24.45 -16.17 13.34
N GLN A 158 23.78 -15.48 14.22
CA GLN A 158 24.43 -14.50 15.08
C GLN A 158 25.36 -15.13 16.09
N ARG A 159 25.09 -16.37 16.45
CA ARG A 159 25.89 -17.07 17.41
C ARG A 159 27.20 -17.63 16.83
N ARG A 160 27.37 -17.52 15.55
CA ARG A 160 28.62 -17.94 14.92
C ARG A 160 29.64 -16.80 14.81
#